data_bee254c130b97bccd04000e5ceb49cd8
#
_entry.id   bee254c130b97bccd04000e5ceb49cd8
#
_cell.length_a   1.000
_cell.length_b   1.000
_cell.length_c   1.000
_cell.angle_alpha   90.00
_cell.angle_beta   90.00
_cell.angle_gamma   90.00
#
_symmetry.space_group_name_H-M   'P 1'
#
loop_
_entity.id
_entity.type
_entity.pdbx_description
1 polymer ?
#
loop_
_entity_poly.entity_id
_entity_poly.type
_entity_poly.pdbx_seq_one_letter_code
_entity_poly.pdbx_strand_id
1 'polypeptide(L)'
;DPPKRSPFLCMFSSLKKKWKTFDGLVHSIGYAPSDQLEGNFVDVTTREGFKIAHDISSYSFTAMAKEAKSMLNDNSALLTLTYLGSIQTMPNYNVMGLAKASLEANTRFLAASLGSNNIRVNAISAGPIKTLAASGVKNFRKMLNQHSQRAPLGRTVTSEEVGNTAAFLCSDYASGITGEITYVDAGFNISAMPLKETFDD
;
A
#
# COMPACT_ATOMS: atom_id res chain seq x y z
N ASP A 1 -20.59 17.65 20.40
CA ASP A 1 -19.34 17.07 20.88
C ASP A 1 -18.18 17.71 20.12
N PRO A 2 -17.11 18.15 20.82
CA PRO A 2 -15.91 18.62 20.14
C PRO A 2 -15.37 17.49 19.26
N PRO A 3 -14.88 17.79 18.05
CA PRO A 3 -14.36 16.76 17.17
C PRO A 3 -13.26 15.97 17.90
N LYS A 4 -13.42 14.64 18.00
CA LYS A 4 -12.40 13.77 18.60
C LYS A 4 -11.08 14.05 17.89
N ARG A 5 -10.04 14.42 18.65
CA ARG A 5 -8.70 14.68 18.10
C ARG A 5 -8.24 13.46 17.31
N SER A 6 -7.77 13.69 16.09
CA SER A 6 -7.23 12.61 15.26
C SER A 6 -6.18 11.81 16.05
N PRO A 7 -6.22 10.46 16.03
CA PRO A 7 -5.18 9.63 16.66
C PRO A 7 -3.78 10.01 16.15
N PHE A 8 -3.65 10.39 14.91
CA PHE A 8 -2.38 10.83 14.31
C PHE A 8 -1.88 12.14 14.91
N LEU A 9 -2.75 13.10 15.24
CA LEU A 9 -2.37 14.32 15.94
C LEU A 9 -1.70 14.01 17.29
N CYS A 10 -2.25 13.07 18.05
CA CYS A 10 -1.65 12.65 19.33
C CYS A 10 -0.29 11.99 19.14
N MET A 11 -0.16 11.13 18.12
CA MET A 11 1.10 10.46 17.75
C MET A 11 2.17 11.48 17.39
N PHE A 12 1.90 12.38 16.43
CA PHE A 12 2.87 13.40 15.99
C PHE A 12 3.19 14.43 17.08
N SER A 13 2.22 14.76 17.96
CA SER A 13 2.50 15.60 19.15
C SER A 13 3.48 14.93 20.09
N SER A 14 3.45 13.60 20.22
CA SER A 14 4.41 12.84 21.01
C SER A 14 5.78 12.73 20.33
N LEU A 15 5.80 12.54 19.01
CA LEU A 15 7.04 12.51 18.20
C LEU A 15 7.78 13.84 18.26
N LYS A 16 7.08 14.97 18.18
CA LYS A 16 7.68 16.34 18.29
C LYS A 16 8.45 16.54 19.59
N LYS A 17 8.12 15.82 20.65
CA LYS A 17 8.89 15.88 21.91
C LYS A 17 10.25 15.19 21.84
N LYS A 18 10.42 14.26 20.87
CA LYS A 18 11.64 13.46 20.69
C LYS A 18 12.45 13.90 19.48
N TRP A 19 11.80 14.21 18.39
CA TRP A 19 12.43 14.61 17.12
C TRP A 19 11.92 15.98 16.69
N LYS A 20 12.83 16.83 16.27
CA LYS A 20 12.47 18.13 15.67
C LYS A 20 11.89 17.91 14.28
N THR A 21 12.58 17.11 13.48
CA THR A 21 12.28 16.82 12.09
C THR A 21 12.66 15.36 11.76
N PHE A 22 12.26 14.88 10.58
CA PHE A 22 12.64 13.58 10.03
C PHE A 22 12.56 13.60 8.48
N ASP A 23 13.19 12.62 7.82
CA ASP A 23 13.40 12.59 6.37
C ASP A 23 12.46 11.67 5.64
N GLY A 24 11.70 10.85 6.34
CA GLY A 24 10.80 9.91 5.67
C GLY A 24 9.72 9.33 6.57
N LEU A 25 8.63 8.91 5.93
CA LEU A 25 7.50 8.26 6.58
C LEU A 25 7.04 7.10 5.70
N VAL A 26 7.00 5.89 6.28
CA VAL A 26 6.44 4.71 5.64
C VAL A 26 5.06 4.41 6.23
N HIS A 27 4.04 4.54 5.41
CA HIS A 27 2.67 4.16 5.75
C HIS A 27 2.43 2.71 5.32
N SER A 28 2.34 1.82 6.29
CA SER A 28 2.07 0.39 6.08
C SER A 28 0.82 -0.04 6.85
N ILE A 29 -0.28 0.70 6.64
CA ILE A 29 -1.55 0.50 7.33
C ILE A 29 -2.60 0.04 6.31
N GLY A 30 -3.35 -0.99 6.68
CA GLY A 30 -4.48 -1.46 5.89
C GLY A 30 -5.37 -2.37 6.71
N TYR A 31 -6.68 -2.18 6.60
CA TYR A 31 -7.67 -3.00 7.28
C TYR A 31 -9.01 -2.93 6.55
N ALA A 32 -9.67 -4.08 6.47
CA ALA A 32 -11.09 -4.19 6.17
C ALA A 32 -11.71 -5.29 7.04
N PRO A 33 -12.98 -5.19 7.45
CA PRO A 33 -13.67 -6.28 8.14
C PRO A 33 -13.67 -7.55 7.29
N SER A 34 -13.43 -8.70 7.89
CA SER A 34 -13.26 -9.98 7.17
C SER A 34 -14.51 -10.41 6.39
N ASP A 35 -15.68 -10.11 6.92
CA ASP A 35 -16.98 -10.35 6.29
C ASP A 35 -17.22 -9.52 5.01
N GLN A 36 -16.41 -8.49 4.80
CA GLN A 36 -16.44 -7.64 3.61
C GLN A 36 -15.49 -8.13 2.51
N LEU A 37 -14.65 -9.11 2.78
CA LEU A 37 -13.61 -9.61 1.87
C LEU A 37 -14.03 -10.88 1.13
N GLU A 38 -14.76 -11.80 1.80
CA GLU A 38 -15.19 -13.08 1.24
C GLU A 38 -16.60 -12.98 0.64
N GLY A 39 -16.84 -13.70 -0.46
CA GLY A 39 -18.13 -13.78 -1.13
C GLY A 39 -18.27 -12.85 -2.34
N ASN A 40 -19.49 -12.79 -2.87
CA ASN A 40 -19.79 -11.92 -4.01
C ASN A 40 -19.76 -10.46 -3.56
N PHE A 41 -18.99 -9.63 -4.26
CA PHE A 41 -18.78 -8.22 -3.92
C PHE A 41 -20.07 -7.44 -3.68
N VAL A 42 -21.08 -7.63 -4.55
CA VAL A 42 -22.34 -6.88 -4.48
C VAL A 42 -23.15 -7.30 -3.24
N ASP A 43 -23.10 -8.57 -2.87
CA ASP A 43 -23.90 -9.11 -1.78
C ASP A 43 -23.32 -8.80 -0.40
N VAL A 44 -21.98 -8.81 -0.28
CA VAL A 44 -21.30 -8.66 1.03
C VAL A 44 -20.91 -7.22 1.36
N THR A 45 -20.82 -6.33 0.36
CA THR A 45 -20.37 -4.97 0.58
C THR A 45 -21.42 -4.13 1.28
N THR A 46 -21.10 -3.69 2.50
CA THR A 46 -21.93 -2.77 3.26
C THR A 46 -21.37 -1.35 3.23
N ARG A 47 -22.24 -0.35 3.46
CA ARG A 47 -21.82 1.06 3.58
C ARG A 47 -20.78 1.24 4.68
N GLU A 48 -20.97 0.60 5.82
CA GLU A 48 -20.06 0.74 6.97
C GLU A 48 -18.72 0.02 6.71
N GLY A 49 -18.73 -1.19 6.15
CA GLY A 49 -17.51 -1.90 5.78
C GLY A 49 -16.70 -1.16 4.72
N PHE A 50 -17.36 -0.59 3.73
CA PHE A 50 -16.74 0.27 2.71
C PHE A 50 -16.06 1.49 3.36
N LYS A 51 -16.78 2.20 4.25
CA LYS A 51 -16.26 3.35 4.98
C LYS A 51 -15.04 2.99 5.84
N ILE A 52 -15.12 1.93 6.63
CA ILE A 52 -14.01 1.46 7.48
C ILE A 52 -12.77 1.14 6.63
N ALA A 53 -12.94 0.39 5.54
CA ALA A 53 -11.83 0.03 4.66
C ALA A 53 -11.13 1.26 4.07
N HIS A 54 -11.90 2.25 3.59
CA HIS A 54 -11.34 3.48 3.01
C HIS A 54 -10.74 4.41 4.06
N ASP A 55 -11.37 4.56 5.22
CA ASP A 55 -10.86 5.41 6.30
C ASP A 55 -9.51 4.90 6.78
N ILE A 56 -9.41 3.60 7.08
CA ILE A 56 -8.18 3.00 7.62
C ILE A 56 -7.11 2.78 6.54
N SER A 57 -7.48 2.31 5.33
CA SER A 57 -6.49 1.86 4.34
C SER A 57 -6.14 2.90 3.29
N SER A 58 -6.84 4.04 3.23
CA SER A 58 -6.60 5.12 2.28
C SER A 58 -6.47 6.48 2.95
N TYR A 59 -7.52 6.96 3.62
CA TYR A 59 -7.54 8.28 4.22
C TYR A 59 -6.44 8.45 5.28
N SER A 60 -6.11 7.41 6.02
CA SER A 60 -5.05 7.43 7.04
C SER A 60 -3.70 7.92 6.48
N PHE A 61 -3.36 7.62 5.23
CA PHE A 61 -2.13 8.12 4.60
C PHE A 61 -2.17 9.65 4.44
N THR A 62 -3.28 10.19 3.96
CA THR A 62 -3.49 11.65 3.85
C THR A 62 -3.45 12.31 5.23
N ALA A 63 -4.12 11.71 6.21
CA ALA A 63 -4.14 12.23 7.58
C ALA A 63 -2.75 12.24 8.21
N MET A 64 -1.96 11.17 8.04
CA MET A 64 -0.58 11.10 8.51
C MET A 64 0.32 12.12 7.81
N ALA A 65 0.21 12.25 6.48
CA ALA A 65 0.95 13.24 5.69
C ALA A 65 0.67 14.67 6.16
N LYS A 66 -0.61 14.99 6.45
CA LYS A 66 -1.02 16.28 6.99
C LYS A 66 -0.33 16.61 8.32
N GLU A 67 -0.35 15.67 9.27
CA GLU A 67 0.25 15.88 10.59
C GLU A 67 1.79 15.88 10.53
N ALA A 68 2.37 15.06 9.63
CA ALA A 68 3.82 14.98 9.42
C ALA A 68 4.40 16.22 8.78
N LYS A 69 3.65 16.93 7.91
CA LYS A 69 4.14 18.01 7.04
C LYS A 69 5.05 19.03 7.76
N SER A 70 4.72 19.42 8.99
CA SER A 70 5.50 20.39 9.76
C SER A 70 6.78 19.83 10.37
N MET A 71 7.06 18.54 10.21
CA MET A 71 8.24 17.84 10.72
C MET A 71 9.11 17.25 9.60
N LEU A 72 8.66 17.29 8.37
CA LEU A 72 9.41 16.78 7.22
C LEU A 72 10.51 17.78 6.82
N ASN A 73 11.73 17.27 6.64
CA ASN A 73 12.83 18.02 6.07
C ASN A 73 12.64 18.23 4.56
N ASP A 74 13.41 19.12 3.96
CA ASP A 74 13.55 19.21 2.51
C ASP A 74 14.05 17.87 1.96
N ASN A 75 13.61 17.50 0.75
CA ASN A 75 13.92 16.22 0.09
C ASN A 75 13.39 14.97 0.80
N SER A 76 12.46 15.11 1.75
CA SER A 76 11.82 13.99 2.43
C SER A 76 11.02 13.12 1.49
N ALA A 77 10.80 11.87 1.91
CA ALA A 77 10.00 10.91 1.15
C ALA A 77 8.87 10.30 2.00
N LEU A 78 7.67 10.26 1.44
CA LEU A 78 6.55 9.48 1.96
C LEU A 78 6.34 8.26 1.07
N LEU A 79 6.16 7.11 1.68
CA LEU A 79 5.97 5.84 0.99
C LEU A 79 4.76 5.12 1.56
N THR A 80 3.95 4.52 0.68
CA THR A 80 2.88 3.60 1.11
C THR A 80 2.96 2.26 0.39
N LEU A 81 2.26 1.26 0.94
CA LEU A 81 2.18 -0.08 0.35
C LEU A 81 0.79 -0.31 -0.21
N THR A 82 0.73 -0.67 -1.48
CA THR A 82 -0.48 -1.06 -2.19
C THR A 82 -0.37 -2.50 -2.72
N TYR A 83 -1.33 -2.93 -3.50
CA TYR A 83 -1.40 -4.25 -4.09
C TYR A 83 -2.13 -4.20 -5.43
N LEU A 84 -1.79 -5.08 -6.35
CA LEU A 84 -2.37 -5.19 -7.69
C LEU A 84 -3.91 -5.25 -7.71
N GLY A 85 -4.52 -5.67 -6.60
CA GLY A 85 -5.97 -5.63 -6.42
C GLY A 85 -6.61 -4.25 -6.49
N SER A 86 -5.82 -3.17 -6.57
CA SER A 86 -6.26 -1.80 -6.85
C SER A 86 -6.75 -1.60 -8.28
N ILE A 87 -6.19 -2.35 -9.24
CA ILE A 87 -6.46 -2.21 -10.68
C ILE A 87 -6.99 -3.50 -11.33
N GLN A 88 -6.85 -4.65 -10.66
CA GLN A 88 -7.38 -5.94 -11.11
C GLN A 88 -8.23 -6.55 -10.00
N THR A 89 -9.33 -7.20 -10.38
CA THR A 89 -10.14 -7.93 -9.40
C THR A 89 -9.38 -9.12 -8.86
N MET A 90 -9.35 -9.24 -7.53
CA MET A 90 -8.72 -10.36 -6.83
C MET A 90 -9.76 -11.09 -5.98
N PRO A 91 -9.78 -12.43 -6.01
CA PRO A 91 -10.66 -13.20 -5.13
C PRO A 91 -10.43 -12.85 -3.65
N ASN A 92 -11.51 -12.71 -2.88
CA ASN A 92 -11.48 -12.40 -1.44
C ASN A 92 -10.76 -11.09 -1.10
N TYR A 93 -10.83 -10.10 -1.98
CA TYR A 93 -10.21 -8.79 -1.77
C TYR A 93 -11.23 -7.64 -1.76
N ASN A 94 -12.34 -7.78 -2.45
CA ASN A 94 -13.54 -6.92 -2.45
C ASN A 94 -13.26 -5.43 -2.10
N VAL A 95 -13.82 -4.93 -0.99
CA VAL A 95 -13.69 -3.51 -0.57
C VAL A 95 -12.24 -3.06 -0.39
N MET A 96 -11.32 -3.98 -0.09
CA MET A 96 -9.90 -3.64 0.03
C MET A 96 -9.30 -3.23 -1.32
N GLY A 97 -9.73 -3.84 -2.43
CA GLY A 97 -9.31 -3.44 -3.78
C GLY A 97 -9.66 -1.98 -4.05
N LEU A 98 -10.88 -1.56 -3.72
CA LEU A 98 -11.33 -0.18 -3.89
C LEU A 98 -10.56 0.78 -2.96
N ALA A 99 -10.31 0.37 -1.72
CA ALA A 99 -9.51 1.17 -0.78
C ALA A 99 -8.06 1.34 -1.26
N LYS A 100 -7.46 0.30 -1.88
CA LYS A 100 -6.12 0.39 -2.49
C LYS A 100 -6.11 1.26 -3.74
N ALA A 101 -7.13 1.22 -4.59
CA ALA A 101 -7.29 2.14 -5.71
C ALA A 101 -7.35 3.60 -5.23
N SER A 102 -8.12 3.86 -4.18
CA SER A 102 -8.17 5.16 -3.51
C SER A 102 -6.81 5.57 -2.93
N LEU A 103 -6.05 4.64 -2.32
CA LEU A 103 -4.71 4.90 -1.78
C LEU A 103 -3.70 5.27 -2.88
N GLU A 104 -3.76 4.64 -4.05
CA GLU A 104 -2.92 4.98 -5.20
C GLU A 104 -3.29 6.35 -5.79
N ALA A 105 -4.58 6.70 -5.82
CA ALA A 105 -4.99 8.05 -6.15
C ALA A 105 -4.46 9.06 -5.12
N ASN A 106 -4.57 8.78 -3.81
CA ASN A 106 -4.01 9.62 -2.75
C ASN A 106 -2.50 9.84 -2.92
N THR A 107 -1.74 8.82 -3.32
CA THR A 107 -0.30 8.94 -3.59
C THR A 107 -0.04 10.03 -4.62
N ARG A 108 -0.77 10.05 -5.74
CA ARG A 108 -0.64 11.08 -6.79
C ARG A 108 -1.05 12.47 -6.32
N PHE A 109 -2.16 12.58 -5.59
CA PHE A 109 -2.64 13.86 -5.06
C PHE A 109 -1.70 14.43 -3.98
N LEU A 110 -1.15 13.59 -3.11
CA LEU A 110 -0.16 13.99 -2.12
C LEU A 110 1.15 14.40 -2.78
N ALA A 111 1.62 13.69 -3.82
CA ALA A 111 2.80 14.05 -4.59
C ALA A 111 2.65 15.44 -5.22
N ALA A 112 1.51 15.72 -5.84
CA ALA A 112 1.22 17.02 -6.42
C ALA A 112 1.14 18.14 -5.35
N SER A 113 0.56 17.83 -4.18
CA SER A 113 0.37 18.80 -3.09
C SER A 113 1.66 19.13 -2.33
N LEU A 114 2.60 18.18 -2.23
CA LEU A 114 3.80 18.31 -1.42
C LEU A 114 5.06 18.56 -2.25
N GLY A 115 4.98 18.41 -3.57
CA GLY A 115 6.12 18.56 -4.48
C GLY A 115 6.78 19.94 -4.44
N SER A 116 6.01 21.02 -4.25
CA SER A 116 6.55 22.37 -4.07
C SER A 116 7.40 22.54 -2.80
N ASN A 117 7.31 21.62 -1.86
CA ASN A 117 8.13 21.53 -0.66
C ASN A 117 9.28 20.52 -0.80
N ASN A 118 9.59 20.07 -2.02
CA ASN A 118 10.57 19.01 -2.30
C ASN A 118 10.28 17.68 -1.57
N ILE A 119 9.03 17.41 -1.22
CA ILE A 119 8.62 16.16 -0.58
C ILE A 119 8.07 15.22 -1.65
N ARG A 120 8.68 14.05 -1.79
CA ARG A 120 8.28 13.01 -2.74
C ARG A 120 7.29 12.05 -2.08
N VAL A 121 6.33 11.56 -2.85
CA VAL A 121 5.32 10.62 -2.36
C VAL A 121 5.16 9.51 -3.39
N ASN A 122 5.45 8.27 -3.00
CA ASN A 122 5.39 7.10 -3.86
C ASN A 122 4.67 5.93 -3.18
N ALA A 123 4.34 4.92 -3.95
CA ALA A 123 3.79 3.66 -3.45
C ALA A 123 4.54 2.46 -4.04
N ILE A 124 4.59 1.37 -3.28
CA ILE A 124 5.02 0.07 -3.76
C ILE A 124 3.80 -0.84 -3.86
N SER A 125 3.54 -1.36 -5.06
CA SER A 125 2.60 -2.46 -5.28
C SER A 125 3.35 -3.77 -5.10
N ALA A 126 3.30 -4.31 -3.88
CA ALA A 126 4.04 -5.52 -3.53
C ALA A 126 3.25 -6.77 -3.89
N GLY A 127 3.92 -7.80 -4.40
CA GLY A 127 3.37 -9.14 -4.49
C GLY A 127 3.06 -9.72 -3.11
N PRO A 128 2.34 -10.84 -3.02
CA PRO A 128 1.97 -11.43 -1.75
C PRO A 128 3.20 -11.94 -1.01
N ILE A 129 3.39 -11.44 0.22
CA ILE A 129 4.50 -11.78 1.11
C ILE A 129 3.95 -12.54 2.31
N LYS A 130 4.65 -13.58 2.72
CA LYS A 130 4.30 -14.34 3.92
C LYS A 130 4.61 -13.52 5.18
N THR A 131 3.61 -12.76 5.64
CA THR A 131 3.67 -11.99 6.90
C THR A 131 2.75 -12.59 7.95
N LEU A 132 2.89 -12.16 9.21
CA LEU A 132 1.97 -12.56 10.28
C LEU A 132 0.51 -12.17 9.92
N ALA A 133 0.29 -10.99 9.40
CA ALA A 133 -1.04 -10.54 8.95
C ALA A 133 -1.59 -11.40 7.80
N ALA A 134 -0.74 -11.78 6.85
CA ALA A 134 -1.13 -12.62 5.72
C ALA A 134 -1.40 -14.08 6.12
N SER A 135 -0.83 -14.58 7.24
CA SER A 135 -1.07 -15.95 7.71
C SER A 135 -2.52 -16.18 8.16
N GLY A 136 -3.27 -15.13 8.50
CA GLY A 136 -4.69 -15.16 8.81
C GLY A 136 -5.62 -15.19 7.57
N VAL A 137 -5.09 -15.00 6.37
CA VAL A 137 -5.89 -15.01 5.13
C VAL A 137 -6.19 -16.46 4.71
N LYS A 138 -7.45 -16.78 4.55
CA LYS A 138 -7.92 -18.09 4.09
C LYS A 138 -7.32 -18.42 2.73
N ASN A 139 -6.83 -19.64 2.57
CA ASN A 139 -6.19 -20.13 1.32
C ASN A 139 -4.91 -19.35 0.89
N PHE A 140 -4.23 -18.67 1.79
CA PHE A 140 -3.04 -17.89 1.48
C PHE A 140 -1.95 -18.71 0.75
N ARG A 141 -1.72 -19.98 1.13
CA ARG A 141 -0.78 -20.87 0.42
C ARG A 141 -1.16 -21.10 -1.05
N LYS A 142 -2.45 -21.27 -1.32
CA LYS A 142 -2.94 -21.44 -2.70
C LYS A 142 -2.72 -20.18 -3.52
N MET A 143 -2.94 -19.03 -2.91
CA MET A 143 -2.69 -17.72 -3.55
C MET A 143 -1.19 -17.54 -3.86
N LEU A 144 -0.28 -17.87 -2.94
CA LEU A 144 1.17 -17.81 -3.18
C LEU A 144 1.58 -18.72 -4.33
N ASN A 145 1.03 -19.93 -4.40
CA ASN A 145 1.33 -20.90 -5.46
C ASN A 145 0.83 -20.38 -6.84
N GLN A 146 -0.39 -19.90 -6.91
CA GLN A 146 -0.94 -19.30 -8.14
C GLN A 146 -0.14 -18.08 -8.58
N HIS A 147 0.32 -17.25 -7.63
CA HIS A 147 1.16 -16.10 -7.92
C HIS A 147 2.51 -16.54 -8.53
N SER A 148 3.18 -17.52 -7.92
CA SER A 148 4.47 -18.01 -8.42
C SER A 148 4.37 -18.69 -9.80
N GLN A 149 3.24 -19.34 -10.11
CA GLN A 149 3.02 -19.94 -11.45
C GLN A 149 2.86 -18.90 -12.55
N ARG A 150 2.27 -17.74 -12.24
CA ARG A 150 2.06 -16.65 -13.21
C ARG A 150 3.22 -15.66 -13.27
N ALA A 151 3.98 -15.51 -12.19
CA ALA A 151 5.06 -14.54 -12.14
C ALA A 151 6.22 -14.95 -13.06
N PRO A 152 6.71 -14.07 -13.96
CA PRO A 152 7.86 -14.36 -14.83
C PRO A 152 9.08 -14.90 -14.11
N LEU A 153 9.37 -14.46 -12.90
CA LEU A 153 10.48 -15.00 -12.10
C LEU A 153 10.19 -16.38 -11.47
N GLY A 154 8.99 -16.94 -11.66
CA GLY A 154 8.60 -18.27 -11.17
C GLY A 154 8.50 -18.38 -9.65
N ARG A 155 8.42 -17.27 -8.93
CA ARG A 155 8.39 -17.23 -7.46
C ARG A 155 7.61 -16.01 -6.96
N THR A 156 7.33 -15.97 -5.67
CA THR A 156 6.87 -14.76 -4.98
C THR A 156 8.08 -13.90 -4.58
N VAL A 157 7.81 -12.64 -4.22
CA VAL A 157 8.83 -11.73 -3.68
C VAL A 157 9.03 -11.93 -2.18
N THR A 158 10.15 -11.43 -1.68
CA THR A 158 10.49 -11.42 -0.27
C THR A 158 10.27 -10.05 0.36
N SER A 159 10.17 -10.00 1.69
CA SER A 159 10.11 -8.73 2.43
C SER A 159 11.36 -7.88 2.21
N GLU A 160 12.52 -8.52 2.02
CA GLU A 160 13.79 -7.84 1.75
C GLU A 160 13.78 -7.14 0.39
N GLU A 161 13.26 -7.79 -0.67
CA GLU A 161 13.15 -7.18 -2.00
C GLU A 161 12.23 -5.95 -2.00
N VAL A 162 11.13 -6.01 -1.26
CA VAL A 162 10.25 -4.85 -1.06
C VAL A 162 10.95 -3.79 -0.20
N GLY A 163 11.67 -4.19 0.84
CA GLY A 163 12.46 -3.30 1.69
C GLY A 163 13.57 -2.57 0.93
N ASN A 164 14.28 -3.25 0.03
CA ASN A 164 15.32 -2.65 -0.82
C ASN A 164 14.72 -1.59 -1.77
N THR A 165 13.55 -1.87 -2.35
CA THR A 165 12.84 -0.88 -3.17
C THR A 165 12.35 0.30 -2.31
N ALA A 166 11.88 0.04 -1.11
CA ALA A 166 11.49 1.10 -0.17
C ALA A 166 12.68 1.99 0.20
N ALA A 167 13.83 1.40 0.49
CA ALA A 167 15.07 2.12 0.77
C ALA A 167 15.50 2.99 -0.41
N PHE A 168 15.43 2.46 -1.64
CA PHE A 168 15.70 3.23 -2.86
C PHE A 168 14.73 4.41 -3.00
N LEU A 169 13.43 4.17 -2.92
CA LEU A 169 12.41 5.23 -3.09
C LEU A 169 12.48 6.30 -2.00
N CYS A 170 12.96 5.95 -0.80
CA CYS A 170 13.14 6.89 0.30
C CYS A 170 14.50 7.62 0.25
N SER A 171 15.44 7.18 -0.58
CA SER A 171 16.77 7.77 -0.70
C SER A 171 16.86 8.88 -1.77
N ASP A 172 17.97 9.61 -1.77
CA ASP A 172 18.28 10.64 -2.79
C ASP A 172 18.44 10.07 -4.20
N TYR A 173 18.73 8.77 -4.33
CA TYR A 173 18.78 8.09 -5.63
C TYR A 173 17.43 8.12 -6.39
N ALA A 174 16.34 8.32 -5.68
CA ALA A 174 15.00 8.46 -6.24
C ALA A 174 14.51 9.93 -6.31
N SER A 175 15.43 10.90 -6.28
CA SER A 175 15.10 12.35 -6.22
C SER A 175 14.18 12.85 -7.34
N GLY A 176 14.18 12.20 -8.50
CA GLY A 176 13.30 12.51 -9.62
C GLY A 176 12.00 11.70 -9.66
N ILE A 177 11.70 10.87 -8.63
CA ILE A 177 10.54 9.96 -8.64
C ILE A 177 9.52 10.41 -7.59
N THR A 178 8.34 10.82 -8.05
CA THR A 178 7.20 11.15 -7.18
C THR A 178 5.87 10.86 -7.88
N GLY A 179 4.86 10.43 -7.14
CA GLY A 179 3.56 10.03 -7.64
C GLY A 179 3.54 8.63 -8.29
N GLU A 180 4.62 7.87 -8.18
CA GLU A 180 4.82 6.59 -8.84
C GLU A 180 4.28 5.42 -8.00
N ILE A 181 3.77 4.40 -8.70
CA ILE A 181 3.37 3.11 -8.14
C ILE A 181 4.33 2.06 -8.69
N THR A 182 5.35 1.72 -7.91
CA THR A 182 6.40 0.78 -8.31
C THR A 182 5.99 -0.66 -7.99
N TYR A 183 5.98 -1.53 -8.99
CA TYR A 183 5.66 -2.94 -8.80
C TYR A 183 6.88 -3.73 -8.33
N VAL A 184 6.69 -4.46 -7.22
CA VAL A 184 7.66 -5.43 -6.67
C VAL A 184 6.90 -6.73 -6.46
N ASP A 185 6.68 -7.49 -7.52
CA ASP A 185 5.79 -8.66 -7.55
C ASP A 185 6.31 -9.82 -8.41
N ALA A 186 7.60 -9.84 -8.69
CA ALA A 186 8.25 -10.82 -9.56
C ALA A 186 7.71 -10.83 -11.01
N GLY A 187 7.12 -9.71 -11.45
CA GLY A 187 6.52 -9.54 -12.78
C GLY A 187 5.09 -10.06 -12.89
N PHE A 188 4.44 -10.43 -11.80
CA PHE A 188 3.08 -10.95 -11.82
C PHE A 188 2.08 -9.99 -12.51
N ASN A 189 2.24 -8.69 -12.32
CA ASN A 189 1.32 -7.68 -12.86
C ASN A 189 1.24 -7.66 -14.40
N ILE A 190 2.30 -8.11 -15.10
CA ILE A 190 2.36 -8.10 -16.57
C ILE A 190 1.87 -9.42 -17.20
N SER A 191 1.64 -10.47 -16.41
CA SER A 191 1.31 -11.81 -16.90
C SER A 191 -0.18 -12.08 -16.80
N ALA A 192 -0.82 -12.31 -17.95
CA ALA A 192 -2.25 -12.68 -18.01
C ALA A 192 -2.48 -14.16 -17.64
N MET A 193 -1.52 -15.04 -17.94
CA MET A 193 -1.64 -16.51 -17.82
C MET A 193 -0.39 -17.11 -17.19
N PRO A 194 -0.48 -18.35 -16.62
CA PRO A 194 0.71 -19.11 -16.21
C PRO A 194 1.66 -19.31 -17.39
N LEU A 195 2.97 -19.08 -17.18
CA LEU A 195 3.96 -19.16 -18.26
C LEU A 195 4.48 -20.58 -18.50
N LYS A 196 4.30 -21.49 -17.53
CA LYS A 196 4.89 -22.85 -17.57
C LYS A 196 3.97 -23.94 -18.12
N GLU A 197 2.67 -23.70 -18.25
CA GLU A 197 1.71 -24.75 -18.68
C GLU A 197 1.30 -24.65 -20.15
N THR A 198 1.76 -23.64 -20.88
CA THR A 198 1.30 -23.38 -22.25
C THR A 198 2.22 -23.92 -23.35
N PHE A 199 3.36 -24.55 -23.01
CA PHE A 199 4.38 -24.91 -23.98
C PHE A 199 4.97 -26.34 -23.82
N ASP A 200 4.47 -27.11 -22.88
CA ASP A 200 4.80 -28.56 -22.76
C ASP A 200 3.68 -29.37 -23.41
N ASP A 201 3.73 -29.54 -24.74
CA ASP A 201 3.09 -30.62 -25.51
C ASP A 201 4.08 -31.76 -25.76
#